data_dbcc8252b4c5549d491c23741a33bb80
#
_entry.id   dbcc8252b4c5549d491c23741a33bb80
#
_cell.length_a   1.000
_cell.length_b   1.000
_cell.length_c   1.000
_cell.angle_alpha   90.00
_cell.angle_beta   90.00
_cell.angle_gamma   90.00
#
_symmetry.space_group_name_H-M   'P 1'
#
loop_
_entity.id
_entity.type
_entity.pdbx_description
1 polymer ?
#
loop_
_entity_poly.entity_id
_entity_poly.type
_entity_poly.pdbx_seq_one_letter_code
_entity_poly.pdbx_strand_id
1 'polypeptide(L)'
;DKFGIAPSNTTLRIAYRVNTTTDVNAAVDTIINVETPQIRFANQGALSATTRAATQASLEVTNDQPFTGDISLPNSEEIKQRVWGFYAAQNRAVTVQDYQAICYGMPGKFGAVKRAAVVRDFDELRRNINIYVISEDTSNKLISANQTLKNNLKTWLLQYKIVNDTVDILDAAIANFGINYVAAIDINADRFTVLGKANDALTKYLNKNQYDIGEAILITDFYKVLQKVPGIIDVVDLEIVGMGGPSYAGLDYDFTSNLTPDGRRVAAPANVIFELKFPNVDIKGSIT
;
A
#
# COMPACT_ATOMS: atom_id res chain seq x y z
N ASP A 1 -28.89 12.30 16.98
CA ASP A 1 -28.52 12.83 15.67
C ASP A 1 -28.66 11.72 14.64
N LYS A 2 -29.49 11.95 13.62
CA LYS A 2 -29.71 10.95 12.56
C LYS A 2 -28.89 11.35 11.35
N PHE A 3 -27.93 10.50 10.97
CA PHE A 3 -27.10 10.68 9.77
C PHE A 3 -27.86 10.33 8.47
N GLY A 4 -29.00 10.97 8.26
CA GLY A 4 -29.81 10.75 7.07
C GLY A 4 -30.73 9.54 7.16
N ILE A 5 -31.56 9.36 6.16
CA ILE A 5 -32.49 8.24 6.01
C ILE A 5 -31.97 7.38 4.86
N ALA A 6 -31.75 6.09 5.12
CA ALA A 6 -31.40 5.16 4.05
C ALA A 6 -32.56 5.05 3.05
N PRO A 7 -32.33 5.18 1.74
CA PRO A 7 -33.37 5.01 0.74
C PRO A 7 -33.90 3.59 0.78
N SER A 8 -35.23 3.43 0.83
CA SER A 8 -35.91 2.14 0.77
C SER A 8 -36.89 2.12 -0.39
N ASN A 9 -37.05 0.95 -1.03
CA ASN A 9 -37.94 0.75 -2.18
C ASN A 9 -37.67 1.68 -3.37
N THR A 10 -36.41 2.08 -3.56
CA THR A 10 -35.98 2.93 -4.66
C THR A 10 -34.82 2.30 -5.41
N THR A 11 -34.74 2.57 -6.72
CA THR A 11 -33.60 2.18 -7.55
C THR A 11 -32.62 3.34 -7.57
N LEU A 12 -31.40 3.12 -7.04
CA LEU A 12 -30.32 4.08 -7.14
C LEU A 12 -29.49 3.82 -8.37
N ARG A 13 -29.35 4.83 -9.25
CA ARG A 13 -28.41 4.78 -10.37
C ARG A 13 -27.18 5.59 -10.00
N ILE A 14 -26.05 4.93 -9.84
CA ILE A 14 -24.77 5.54 -9.53
C ILE A 14 -23.93 5.55 -10.80
N ALA A 15 -23.57 6.74 -11.29
CA ALA A 15 -22.58 6.91 -12.35
C ALA A 15 -21.24 7.30 -11.74
N TYR A 16 -20.19 6.52 -12.02
CA TYR A 16 -18.85 6.78 -11.52
C TYR A 16 -17.81 6.58 -12.64
N ARG A 17 -16.66 7.21 -12.46
CA ARG A 17 -15.51 7.03 -13.35
C ARG A 17 -14.54 6.04 -12.73
N VAL A 18 -13.99 5.17 -13.54
CA VAL A 18 -12.96 4.21 -13.15
C VAL A 18 -11.70 4.53 -13.95
N ASN A 19 -10.56 4.62 -13.27
CA ASN A 19 -9.27 4.70 -13.92
C ASN A 19 -8.82 3.29 -14.33
N THR A 20 -8.33 3.15 -15.55
CA THR A 20 -7.89 1.87 -16.11
C THR A 20 -6.37 1.75 -16.22
N THR A 21 -5.65 2.84 -15.94
CA THR A 21 -4.18 2.91 -16.02
C THR A 21 -3.58 3.04 -14.64
N THR A 22 -2.46 2.40 -14.42
CA THR A 22 -1.58 2.61 -13.27
C THR A 22 -0.86 3.95 -13.41
N ASP A 23 -0.52 4.58 -12.27
CA ASP A 23 0.23 5.83 -12.20
C ASP A 23 -0.48 7.03 -12.87
N VAL A 24 -1.73 7.24 -12.46
CA VAL A 24 -2.56 8.37 -12.91
C VAL A 24 -2.47 9.60 -11.98
N ASN A 25 -1.45 9.65 -11.14
CA ASN A 25 -1.25 10.74 -10.19
C ASN A 25 -0.38 11.85 -10.81
N ALA A 26 -0.78 13.10 -10.58
CA ALA A 26 0.01 14.27 -10.95
C ALA A 26 0.04 15.28 -9.80
N ALA A 27 1.22 15.81 -9.49
CA ALA A 27 1.36 16.86 -8.48
C ALA A 27 0.80 18.19 -9.00
N VAL A 28 0.63 19.15 -8.10
CA VAL A 28 0.33 20.56 -8.46
C VAL A 28 1.45 21.07 -9.36
N ASP A 29 1.11 21.87 -10.35
CA ASP A 29 2.03 22.51 -11.31
C ASP A 29 2.87 21.54 -12.16
N THR A 30 2.47 20.28 -12.30
CA THR A 30 3.20 19.30 -13.13
C THR A 30 2.59 19.07 -14.52
N ILE A 31 1.32 19.41 -14.72
CA ILE A 31 0.66 19.31 -16.03
C ILE A 31 0.85 20.64 -16.76
N ILE A 32 1.97 20.77 -17.48
CA ILE A 32 2.38 22.00 -18.12
C ILE A 32 2.41 21.89 -19.66
N ASN A 33 2.24 20.69 -20.23
CA ASN A 33 2.31 20.47 -21.67
C ASN A 33 0.94 20.16 -22.26
N VAL A 34 0.64 20.76 -23.40
CA VAL A 34 -0.54 20.48 -24.22
C VAL A 34 -0.08 19.85 -25.53
N GLU A 35 -0.32 18.56 -25.70
CA GLU A 35 0.12 17.83 -26.91
C GLU A 35 -0.60 18.32 -28.19
N THR A 36 -1.91 18.59 -28.09
CA THR A 36 -2.72 18.95 -29.26
C THR A 36 -3.67 20.09 -28.90
N PRO A 37 -3.19 21.37 -28.93
CA PRO A 37 -4.04 22.49 -28.60
C PRO A 37 -5.08 22.73 -29.70
N GLN A 38 -6.37 22.71 -29.34
CA GLN A 38 -7.49 23.01 -30.22
C GLN A 38 -8.04 24.39 -29.88
N ILE A 39 -7.58 25.44 -30.58
CA ILE A 39 -8.04 26.79 -30.35
C ILE A 39 -9.03 27.16 -31.48
N ARG A 40 -10.22 27.63 -31.11
CA ARG A 40 -11.20 28.19 -32.05
C ARG A 40 -11.20 29.70 -31.96
N PHE A 41 -10.93 30.36 -33.07
CA PHE A 41 -11.02 31.82 -33.19
C PHE A 41 -12.43 32.19 -33.70
N ALA A 42 -13.13 33.07 -32.98
CA ALA A 42 -14.48 33.51 -33.38
C ALA A 42 -14.50 34.19 -34.74
N ASN A 43 -13.42 34.88 -35.14
CA ASN A 43 -13.32 35.57 -36.41
C ASN A 43 -11.98 35.20 -37.11
N GLN A 44 -11.88 33.93 -37.53
CA GLN A 44 -10.66 33.37 -38.10
C GLN A 44 -10.16 34.08 -39.36
N GLY A 45 -11.10 34.61 -40.17
CA GLY A 45 -10.78 35.31 -41.41
C GLY A 45 -10.14 36.69 -41.21
N ALA A 46 -10.33 37.33 -40.06
CA ALA A 46 -9.76 38.65 -39.74
C ALA A 46 -8.36 38.58 -39.12
N LEU A 47 -7.87 37.39 -38.75
CA LEU A 47 -6.59 37.21 -38.11
C LEU A 47 -5.55 36.67 -39.07
N SER A 48 -4.33 37.27 -39.07
CA SER A 48 -3.20 36.77 -39.86
C SER A 48 -2.76 35.36 -39.33
N ALA A 49 -2.15 34.56 -40.19
CA ALA A 49 -1.58 33.26 -39.82
C ALA A 49 -0.54 33.40 -38.72
N THR A 50 0.27 34.45 -38.75
CA THR A 50 1.31 34.75 -37.76
C THR A 50 0.69 35.02 -36.38
N THR A 51 -0.36 35.83 -36.32
CA THR A 51 -1.05 36.16 -35.06
C THR A 51 -1.71 34.91 -34.45
N ARG A 52 -2.31 34.05 -35.27
CA ARG A 52 -2.90 32.80 -34.82
C ARG A 52 -1.84 31.84 -34.25
N ALA A 53 -0.69 31.69 -34.93
CA ALA A 53 0.41 30.86 -34.44
C ALA A 53 1.02 31.40 -33.14
N ALA A 54 1.18 32.72 -33.03
CA ALA A 54 1.67 33.37 -31.82
C ALA A 54 0.71 33.14 -30.62
N THR A 55 -0.61 33.26 -30.84
CA THR A 55 -1.61 33.01 -29.81
C THR A 55 -1.63 31.53 -29.40
N GLN A 56 -1.42 30.62 -30.35
CA GLN A 56 -1.36 29.19 -30.04
C GLN A 56 -0.09 28.83 -29.23
N ALA A 57 1.04 29.47 -29.55
CA ALA A 57 2.30 29.28 -28.85
C ALA A 57 2.33 29.91 -27.44
N SER A 58 1.45 30.89 -27.18
CA SER A 58 1.32 31.53 -25.85
C SER A 58 0.39 30.80 -24.90
N LEU A 59 -0.12 29.63 -25.30
CA LEU A 59 -0.97 28.83 -24.42
C LEU A 59 -0.15 28.22 -23.30
N GLU A 60 -0.40 28.65 -22.08
CA GLU A 60 0.16 28.07 -20.87
C GLU A 60 -0.96 27.32 -20.12
N VAL A 61 -0.62 26.17 -19.59
CA VAL A 61 -1.54 25.31 -18.84
C VAL A 61 -0.86 24.89 -17.55
N THR A 62 -1.57 24.95 -16.47
CA THR A 62 -1.13 24.40 -15.19
C THR A 62 -2.32 23.78 -14.44
N ASN A 63 -2.04 22.90 -13.52
CA ASN A 63 -3.06 22.34 -12.62
C ASN A 63 -2.89 22.89 -11.20
N ASP A 64 -3.89 23.61 -10.71
CA ASP A 64 -3.90 24.19 -9.36
C ASP A 64 -4.08 23.14 -8.25
N GLN A 65 -4.56 21.94 -8.59
CA GLN A 65 -4.78 20.85 -7.67
C GLN A 65 -4.15 19.58 -8.19
N PRO A 66 -3.66 18.71 -7.29
CA PRO A 66 -3.13 17.42 -7.70
C PRO A 66 -4.24 16.52 -8.26
N PHE A 67 -3.88 15.71 -9.26
CA PHE A 67 -4.72 14.60 -9.70
C PHE A 67 -4.30 13.35 -8.96
N THR A 68 -5.27 12.63 -8.40
CA THR A 68 -5.04 11.36 -7.72
C THR A 68 -6.07 10.36 -8.22
N GLY A 69 -5.59 9.23 -8.69
CA GLY A 69 -6.43 8.20 -9.27
C GLY A 69 -6.14 6.80 -8.72
N ASP A 70 -4.97 6.64 -8.13
CA ASP A 70 -4.49 5.38 -7.57
C ASP A 70 -4.67 5.39 -6.05
N ILE A 71 -5.91 5.16 -5.59
CA ILE A 71 -6.22 5.13 -4.17
C ILE A 71 -6.90 3.81 -3.84
N SER A 72 -6.24 2.98 -3.06
CA SER A 72 -6.88 1.84 -2.41
C SER A 72 -7.70 2.32 -1.22
N LEU A 73 -8.97 1.91 -1.16
CA LEU A 73 -9.82 2.26 -0.02
C LEU A 73 -9.41 1.45 1.22
N PRO A 74 -9.22 2.09 2.37
CA PRO A 74 -8.91 1.39 3.61
C PRO A 74 -10.12 0.55 4.06
N ASN A 75 -9.86 -0.57 4.70
CA ASN A 75 -10.91 -1.37 5.31
C ASN A 75 -11.41 -0.72 6.62
N SER A 76 -12.53 -1.22 7.19
CA SER A 76 -13.15 -0.61 8.38
C SER A 76 -12.26 -0.66 9.63
N GLU A 77 -11.41 -1.67 9.77
CA GLU A 77 -10.47 -1.76 10.90
C GLU A 77 -9.32 -0.75 10.74
N GLU A 78 -8.79 -0.61 9.53
CA GLU A 78 -7.79 0.43 9.21
C GLU A 78 -8.35 1.84 9.45
N ILE A 79 -9.61 2.10 9.07
CA ILE A 79 -10.26 3.39 9.32
C ILE A 79 -10.35 3.66 10.83
N LYS A 80 -10.75 2.69 11.63
CA LYS A 80 -10.81 2.83 13.09
C LYS A 80 -9.45 3.18 13.69
N GLN A 81 -8.39 2.46 13.31
CA GLN A 81 -7.04 2.72 13.78
C GLN A 81 -6.55 4.12 13.39
N ARG A 82 -6.80 4.52 12.13
CA ARG A 82 -6.44 5.84 11.61
C ARG A 82 -7.15 6.97 12.37
N VAL A 83 -8.45 6.81 12.65
CA VAL A 83 -9.23 7.80 13.43
C VAL A 83 -8.68 7.95 14.84
N TRP A 84 -8.36 6.85 15.52
CA TRP A 84 -7.77 6.88 16.85
C TRP A 84 -6.43 7.61 16.88
N GLY A 85 -5.53 7.25 15.97
CA GLY A 85 -4.21 7.89 15.87
C GLY A 85 -4.31 9.39 15.57
N PHE A 86 -5.15 9.76 14.60
CA PHE A 86 -5.33 11.17 14.23
C PHE A 86 -5.94 12.01 15.35
N TYR A 87 -6.91 11.46 16.10
CA TYR A 87 -7.50 12.13 17.25
C TYR A 87 -6.46 12.35 18.36
N ALA A 88 -5.61 11.37 18.65
CA ALA A 88 -4.57 11.47 19.65
C ALA A 88 -3.49 12.51 19.30
N ALA A 89 -3.15 12.67 18.01
CA ALA A 89 -2.14 13.61 17.52
C ALA A 89 -2.53 15.08 17.68
N GLN A 90 -3.83 15.40 17.83
CA GLN A 90 -4.35 16.77 18.04
C GLN A 90 -3.76 17.80 17.04
N ASN A 91 -3.67 17.45 15.78
CA ASN A 91 -3.14 18.28 14.69
C ASN A 91 -1.67 18.75 14.88
N ARG A 92 -0.86 17.99 15.56
CA ARG A 92 0.58 18.24 15.72
C ARG A 92 1.35 16.92 15.75
N ALA A 93 2.53 16.90 15.15
CA ALA A 93 3.42 15.75 15.15
C ALA A 93 4.55 15.98 16.15
N VAL A 94 4.54 15.24 17.25
CA VAL A 94 5.56 15.28 18.32
C VAL A 94 6.22 13.92 18.50
N THR A 95 5.43 12.86 18.46
CA THR A 95 5.88 11.48 18.59
C THR A 95 5.95 10.79 17.24
N VAL A 96 6.66 9.67 17.17
CA VAL A 96 6.72 8.81 15.98
C VAL A 96 5.31 8.37 15.55
N GLN A 97 4.45 8.04 16.51
CA GLN A 97 3.07 7.65 16.25
C GLN A 97 2.23 8.81 15.69
N ASP A 98 2.47 10.05 16.15
CA ASP A 98 1.75 11.21 15.59
C ASP A 98 2.11 11.42 14.11
N TYR A 99 3.40 11.32 13.77
CA TYR A 99 3.84 11.38 12.36
C TYR A 99 3.19 10.30 11.52
N GLN A 100 3.14 9.06 12.01
CA GLN A 100 2.48 7.95 11.33
C GLN A 100 0.97 8.19 11.15
N ALA A 101 0.29 8.64 12.20
CA ALA A 101 -1.13 8.96 12.15
C ALA A 101 -1.46 10.08 11.15
N ILE A 102 -0.61 11.12 11.10
CA ILE A 102 -0.77 12.23 10.16
C ILE A 102 -0.51 11.79 8.71
N CYS A 103 0.43 10.87 8.48
CA CYS A 103 0.62 10.27 7.14
C CYS A 103 -0.66 9.60 6.65
N TYR A 104 -1.33 8.83 7.50
CA TYR A 104 -2.61 8.20 7.16
C TYR A 104 -3.79 9.17 7.09
N GLY A 105 -3.68 10.32 7.74
CA GLY A 105 -4.68 11.40 7.72
C GLY A 105 -4.62 12.28 6.49
N MET A 106 -3.68 12.07 5.57
CA MET A 106 -3.57 12.87 4.35
C MET A 106 -4.84 12.73 3.50
N PRO A 107 -5.46 13.86 3.08
CA PRO A 107 -6.66 13.80 2.26
C PRO A 107 -6.43 13.05 0.95
N GLY A 108 -7.38 12.21 0.54
CA GLY A 108 -7.28 11.37 -0.65
C GLY A 108 -7.01 12.13 -1.95
N LYS A 109 -7.34 13.42 -2.03
CA LYS A 109 -7.02 14.28 -3.16
C LYS A 109 -5.50 14.48 -3.39
N PHE A 110 -4.68 14.21 -2.39
CA PHE A 110 -3.22 14.29 -2.48
C PHE A 110 -2.55 12.92 -2.68
N GLY A 111 -3.33 11.87 -2.74
CA GLY A 111 -2.92 10.46 -2.76
C GLY A 111 -3.20 9.75 -1.45
N ALA A 112 -3.02 8.45 -1.43
CA ALA A 112 -3.15 7.65 -0.21
C ALA A 112 -1.90 6.82 0.02
N VAL A 113 -1.42 6.84 1.27
CA VAL A 113 -0.36 5.95 1.73
C VAL A 113 -1.00 4.66 2.22
N LYS A 114 -0.59 3.52 1.68
CA LYS A 114 -1.12 2.22 2.13
C LYS A 114 -0.53 1.85 3.48
N ARG A 115 0.79 1.91 3.59
CA ARG A 115 1.53 1.70 4.85
C ARG A 115 2.60 2.77 5.02
N ALA A 116 2.79 3.19 6.25
CA ALA A 116 3.85 4.13 6.65
C ALA A 116 4.50 3.66 7.94
N ALA A 117 5.81 3.67 7.98
CA ALA A 117 6.59 3.49 9.20
C ALA A 117 7.48 4.70 9.43
N VAL A 118 7.58 5.12 10.65
CA VAL A 118 8.35 6.30 11.05
C VAL A 118 9.48 5.86 11.98
N VAL A 119 10.69 6.17 11.62
CA VAL A 119 11.88 5.79 12.37
C VAL A 119 12.74 7.04 12.60
N ARG A 120 13.24 7.23 13.81
CA ARG A 120 14.23 8.25 14.08
C ARG A 120 15.57 7.80 13.53
N ASP A 121 16.25 8.70 12.83
CA ASP A 121 17.62 8.47 12.43
C ASP A 121 18.53 8.73 13.64
N PHE A 122 19.18 7.68 14.14
CA PHE A 122 20.07 7.76 15.28
C PHE A 122 21.52 8.11 14.89
N ASP A 123 21.85 7.96 13.62
CA ASP A 123 23.21 8.18 13.12
C ASP A 123 23.49 9.65 12.81
N GLU A 124 22.44 10.46 12.66
CA GLU A 124 22.58 11.89 12.46
C GLU A 124 22.45 12.68 13.78
N LEU A 125 23.37 13.61 13.99
CA LEU A 125 23.31 14.59 15.09
C LEU A 125 22.08 15.53 14.98
N ARG A 126 21.37 15.50 13.88
CA ARG A 126 20.13 16.24 13.63
C ARG A 126 18.93 15.36 13.97
N ARG A 127 17.84 16.01 14.39
CA ARG A 127 16.55 15.34 14.58
C ARG A 127 15.94 14.98 13.23
N ASN A 128 16.52 14.02 12.53
CA ASN A 128 16.01 13.51 11.28
C ASN A 128 15.02 12.37 11.53
N ILE A 129 13.91 12.42 10.82
CA ILE A 129 12.84 11.44 10.89
C ILE A 129 12.71 10.82 9.50
N ASN A 130 13.01 9.54 9.40
CA ASN A 130 12.83 8.77 8.19
C ASN A 130 11.42 8.18 8.17
N ILE A 131 10.64 8.54 7.17
CA ILE A 131 9.29 8.01 6.95
C ILE A 131 9.33 7.08 5.74
N TYR A 132 9.22 5.79 6.01
CA TYR A 132 9.12 4.77 4.99
C TYR A 132 7.68 4.61 4.55
N VAL A 133 7.42 4.70 3.25
CA VAL A 133 6.07 4.63 2.69
C VAL A 133 5.96 3.56 1.62
N ILE A 134 4.77 3.00 1.49
CA ILE A 134 4.42 2.06 0.45
C ILE A 134 3.03 2.39 -0.09
N SER A 135 2.84 2.19 -1.38
CA SER A 135 1.56 2.29 -2.08
C SER A 135 1.05 0.90 -2.48
N GLU A 136 -0.14 0.85 -2.97
CA GLU A 136 -0.79 -0.36 -3.47
C GLU A 136 -1.33 -0.09 -4.88
N ASP A 137 -1.20 -1.05 -5.76
CA ASP A 137 -1.78 -0.97 -7.10
C ASP A 137 -3.28 -1.33 -7.11
N THR A 138 -3.92 -1.20 -8.26
CA THR A 138 -5.33 -1.55 -8.46
C THR A 138 -5.64 -3.05 -8.26
N SER A 139 -4.60 -3.88 -8.23
CA SER A 139 -4.68 -5.34 -7.98
C SER A 139 -4.41 -5.69 -6.51
N ASN A 140 -4.38 -4.71 -5.62
CA ASN A 140 -4.04 -4.84 -4.20
C ASN A 140 -2.63 -5.44 -3.97
N LYS A 141 -1.66 -5.12 -4.86
CA LYS A 141 -0.26 -5.49 -4.69
C LYS A 141 0.55 -4.29 -4.24
N LEU A 142 1.54 -4.55 -3.38
CA LEU A 142 2.41 -3.50 -2.88
C LEU A 142 3.35 -3.02 -3.97
N ILE A 143 3.45 -1.70 -4.08
CA ILE A 143 4.36 -1.00 -5.00
C ILE A 143 5.05 0.14 -4.28
N SER A 144 6.23 0.54 -4.77
CA SER A 144 6.91 1.73 -4.29
C SER A 144 6.06 2.98 -4.53
N ALA A 145 6.08 3.91 -3.58
CA ALA A 145 5.35 5.16 -3.70
C ALA A 145 5.96 6.04 -4.80
N ASN A 146 5.12 6.60 -5.67
CA ASN A 146 5.62 7.49 -6.70
C ASN A 146 6.13 8.82 -6.09
N GLN A 147 6.96 9.54 -6.85
CA GLN A 147 7.58 10.79 -6.36
C GLN A 147 6.54 11.87 -6.05
N THR A 148 5.44 11.90 -6.80
CA THR A 148 4.34 12.84 -6.59
C THR A 148 3.68 12.63 -5.23
N LEU A 149 3.37 11.39 -4.86
CA LEU A 149 2.83 11.05 -3.55
C LEU A 149 3.78 11.47 -2.42
N LYS A 150 5.08 11.20 -2.59
CA LYS A 150 6.09 11.59 -1.60
C LYS A 150 6.18 13.12 -1.43
N ASN A 151 6.14 13.87 -2.52
CA ASN A 151 6.13 15.34 -2.48
C ASN A 151 4.86 15.89 -1.82
N ASN A 152 3.70 15.34 -2.16
CA ASN A 152 2.43 15.72 -1.54
C ASN A 152 2.41 15.42 -0.04
N LEU A 153 2.90 14.23 0.35
CA LEU A 153 3.02 13.85 1.75
C LEU A 153 3.99 14.77 2.52
N LYS A 154 5.11 15.13 1.90
CA LYS A 154 6.06 16.08 2.51
C LYS A 154 5.40 17.44 2.74
N THR A 155 4.68 17.96 1.76
CA THR A 155 3.94 19.24 1.88
C THR A 155 2.86 19.17 2.95
N TRP A 156 2.15 18.04 3.05
CA TRP A 156 1.14 17.79 4.09
C TRP A 156 1.77 17.79 5.48
N LEU A 157 2.85 17.05 5.68
CA LEU A 157 3.55 16.94 6.96
C LEU A 157 4.16 18.25 7.44
N LEU A 158 4.58 19.13 6.53
CA LEU A 158 5.11 20.46 6.89
C LEU A 158 4.14 21.32 7.71
N GLN A 159 2.84 21.06 7.61
CA GLN A 159 1.82 21.82 8.37
C GLN A 159 1.72 21.36 9.83
N TYR A 160 2.20 20.17 10.16
CA TYR A 160 2.03 19.53 11.48
C TYR A 160 3.34 19.27 12.21
N LYS A 161 4.48 19.24 11.51
CA LYS A 161 5.78 18.92 12.09
C LYS A 161 6.28 20.01 13.03
N ILE A 162 7.12 19.63 13.98
CA ILE A 162 7.86 20.57 14.80
C ILE A 162 8.93 21.27 13.95
N VAL A 163 9.21 22.55 14.26
CA VAL A 163 10.13 23.39 13.48
C VAL A 163 11.53 22.77 13.38
N ASN A 164 12.01 22.12 14.44
CA ASN A 164 13.35 21.56 14.51
C ASN A 164 13.49 20.15 13.90
N ASP A 165 12.38 19.51 13.53
CA ASP A 165 12.42 18.17 12.92
C ASP A 165 12.64 18.28 11.42
N THR A 166 13.57 17.51 10.90
CA THR A 166 13.72 17.25 9.46
C THR A 166 13.02 15.94 9.11
N VAL A 167 12.34 15.91 7.98
CA VAL A 167 11.57 14.73 7.54
C VAL A 167 12.03 14.32 6.16
N ASP A 168 12.48 13.08 6.05
CA ASP A 168 12.79 12.43 4.79
C ASP A 168 11.79 11.32 4.51
N ILE A 169 11.25 11.32 3.28
CA ILE A 169 10.28 10.33 2.84
C ILE A 169 10.96 9.36 1.89
N LEU A 170 11.05 8.11 2.32
CA LEU A 170 11.77 7.03 1.66
C LEU A 170 10.80 5.92 1.26
N ASP A 171 11.18 5.12 0.25
CA ASP A 171 10.44 3.91 -0.07
C ASP A 171 10.76 2.82 0.93
N ALA A 172 9.74 2.09 1.39
CA ALA A 172 9.95 0.83 2.06
C ALA A 172 10.32 -0.25 1.03
N ALA A 173 11.19 -1.16 1.42
CA ALA A 173 11.58 -2.29 0.59
C ALA A 173 10.57 -3.44 0.76
N ILE A 174 10.13 -4.03 -0.35
CA ILE A 174 9.17 -5.14 -0.35
C ILE A 174 9.95 -6.44 -0.44
N ALA A 175 9.77 -7.32 0.53
CA ALA A 175 10.29 -8.69 0.52
C ALA A 175 9.15 -9.66 0.26
N ASN A 176 9.17 -10.29 -0.90
CA ASN A 176 8.17 -11.29 -1.26
C ASN A 176 8.54 -12.65 -0.66
N PHE A 177 7.56 -13.32 -0.07
CA PHE A 177 7.76 -14.64 0.54
C PHE A 177 6.74 -15.66 0.04
N GLY A 178 7.10 -16.93 0.18
CA GLY A 178 6.23 -18.07 -0.01
C GLY A 178 6.17 -18.94 1.25
N ILE A 179 5.20 -19.83 1.30
CA ILE A 179 4.99 -20.76 2.40
C ILE A 179 5.04 -22.18 1.84
N ASN A 180 5.98 -22.97 2.30
CA ASN A 180 6.03 -24.40 2.07
C ASN A 180 5.58 -25.11 3.36
N TYR A 181 4.65 -26.05 3.27
CA TYR A 181 4.23 -26.82 4.44
C TYR A 181 4.01 -28.30 4.13
N VAL A 182 4.19 -29.12 5.13
CA VAL A 182 3.91 -30.57 5.11
C VAL A 182 2.86 -30.87 6.19
N ALA A 183 1.71 -31.40 5.80
CA ALA A 183 0.63 -31.72 6.72
C ALA A 183 0.32 -33.23 6.75
N ALA A 184 0.12 -33.76 7.94
CA ALA A 184 -0.45 -35.09 8.15
C ALA A 184 -1.97 -34.99 8.17
N ILE A 185 -2.64 -35.82 7.36
CA ILE A 185 -4.11 -35.81 7.23
C ILE A 185 -4.72 -37.12 7.73
N ASP A 186 -6.04 -37.07 8.00
CA ASP A 186 -6.81 -38.25 8.29
C ASP A 186 -6.82 -39.21 7.08
N ILE A 187 -6.62 -40.49 7.32
CA ILE A 187 -6.57 -41.55 6.29
C ILE A 187 -7.86 -41.63 5.45
N ASN A 188 -8.99 -41.18 6.02
CA ASN A 188 -10.28 -41.16 5.34
C ASN A 188 -10.56 -39.83 4.60
N ALA A 189 -9.67 -38.84 4.71
CA ALA A 189 -9.86 -37.54 4.08
C ALA A 189 -9.31 -37.53 2.65
N ASP A 190 -10.02 -36.84 1.74
CA ASP A 190 -9.52 -36.64 0.40
C ASP A 190 -8.39 -35.61 0.37
N ARG A 191 -7.21 -36.06 -0.06
CA ARG A 191 -5.96 -35.27 -0.06
C ARG A 191 -6.09 -33.95 -0.80
N PHE A 192 -6.70 -33.95 -1.97
CA PHE A 192 -6.82 -32.73 -2.80
C PHE A 192 -7.78 -31.73 -2.19
N THR A 193 -8.88 -32.20 -1.64
CA THR A 193 -9.86 -31.34 -0.96
C THR A 193 -9.28 -30.70 0.31
N VAL A 194 -8.54 -31.45 1.11
CA VAL A 194 -7.88 -30.92 2.33
C VAL A 194 -6.81 -29.91 1.98
N LEU A 195 -5.98 -30.22 0.96
CA LEU A 195 -4.92 -29.30 0.49
C LEU A 195 -5.51 -27.99 -0.02
N GLY A 196 -6.59 -28.06 -0.84
CA GLY A 196 -7.29 -26.87 -1.31
C GLY A 196 -7.83 -26.01 -0.17
N LYS A 197 -8.48 -26.61 0.83
CA LYS A 197 -8.96 -25.90 2.01
C LYS A 197 -7.84 -25.29 2.86
N ALA A 198 -6.69 -25.96 2.95
CA ALA A 198 -5.52 -25.45 3.67
C ALA A 198 -4.94 -24.20 2.98
N ASN A 199 -4.74 -24.27 1.67
CA ASN A 199 -4.26 -23.12 0.89
C ASN A 199 -5.25 -21.95 0.95
N ASP A 200 -6.56 -22.21 0.86
CA ASP A 200 -7.60 -21.19 1.00
C ASP A 200 -7.62 -20.56 2.39
N ALA A 201 -7.40 -21.35 3.43
CA ALA A 201 -7.35 -20.86 4.81
C ALA A 201 -6.16 -19.92 5.04
N LEU A 202 -4.97 -20.30 4.54
CA LEU A 202 -3.78 -19.44 4.60
C LEU A 202 -3.98 -18.15 3.79
N THR A 203 -4.52 -18.27 2.57
CA THR A 203 -4.81 -17.11 1.72
C THR A 203 -5.79 -16.14 2.38
N LYS A 204 -6.87 -16.64 2.96
CA LYS A 204 -7.85 -15.83 3.69
C LYS A 204 -7.24 -15.18 4.94
N TYR A 205 -6.40 -15.90 5.65
CA TYR A 205 -5.71 -15.36 6.83
C TYR A 205 -4.79 -14.19 6.44
N LEU A 206 -3.95 -14.36 5.42
CA LEU A 206 -3.00 -13.34 4.95
C LEU A 206 -3.68 -12.13 4.30
N ASN A 207 -4.77 -12.33 3.57
CA ASN A 207 -5.55 -11.22 3.03
C ASN A 207 -6.23 -10.38 4.13
N LYS A 208 -6.59 -11.00 5.24
CA LYS A 208 -7.17 -10.30 6.39
C LYS A 208 -6.11 -9.60 7.24
N ASN A 209 -4.96 -10.24 7.43
CA ASN A 209 -3.87 -9.78 8.27
C ASN A 209 -2.66 -9.42 7.39
N GLN A 210 -2.76 -8.30 6.70
CA GLN A 210 -1.64 -7.77 5.91
C GLN A 210 -0.58 -7.21 6.87
N TYR A 211 0.69 -7.42 6.54
CA TYR A 211 1.82 -6.94 7.35
C TYR A 211 1.98 -5.43 7.27
N ASP A 212 2.47 -4.85 8.35
CA ASP A 212 2.98 -3.48 8.39
C ASP A 212 4.50 -3.45 8.12
N ILE A 213 5.03 -2.25 7.82
CA ILE A 213 6.46 -2.07 7.60
C ILE A 213 7.19 -2.32 8.94
N GLY A 214 8.19 -3.20 8.92
CA GLY A 214 8.93 -3.61 10.11
C GLY A 214 8.23 -4.67 10.97
N GLU A 215 7.08 -5.17 10.53
CA GLU A 215 6.37 -6.23 11.24
C GLU A 215 6.94 -7.62 10.90
N ALA A 216 7.19 -8.41 11.93
CA ALA A 216 7.76 -9.73 11.80
C ALA A 216 6.70 -10.78 11.44
N ILE A 217 7.08 -11.79 10.66
CA ILE A 217 6.23 -12.95 10.40
C ILE A 217 6.26 -13.89 11.61
N LEU A 218 5.10 -14.21 12.14
CA LEU A 218 4.93 -15.22 13.20
C LEU A 218 4.54 -16.57 12.57
N ILE A 219 5.50 -17.48 12.50
CA ILE A 219 5.31 -18.82 11.91
C ILE A 219 4.24 -19.60 12.67
N THR A 220 4.17 -19.41 13.99
CA THR A 220 3.18 -20.05 14.87
C THR A 220 1.74 -19.76 14.49
N ASP A 221 1.48 -18.63 13.84
CA ASP A 221 0.11 -18.28 13.44
C ASP A 221 -0.33 -19.10 12.22
N PHE A 222 0.59 -19.41 11.30
CA PHE A 222 0.32 -20.31 10.18
C PHE A 222 0.03 -21.73 10.67
N TYR A 223 0.79 -22.24 11.66
CA TYR A 223 0.47 -23.52 12.30
C TYR A 223 -0.95 -23.54 12.87
N LYS A 224 -1.35 -22.49 13.60
CA LYS A 224 -2.72 -22.37 14.16
C LYS A 224 -3.80 -22.32 13.08
N VAL A 225 -3.53 -21.68 11.93
CA VAL A 225 -4.47 -21.60 10.82
C VAL A 225 -4.65 -22.98 10.18
N LEU A 226 -3.55 -23.68 9.91
CA LEU A 226 -3.56 -24.99 9.28
C LEU A 226 -4.21 -26.05 10.19
N GLN A 227 -3.91 -26.07 11.48
CA GLN A 227 -4.50 -27.02 12.44
C GLN A 227 -6.02 -26.87 12.60
N LYS A 228 -6.59 -25.74 12.24
CA LYS A 228 -8.06 -25.53 12.25
C LYS A 228 -8.76 -26.08 11.00
N VAL A 229 -8.02 -26.50 9.98
CA VAL A 229 -8.61 -27.04 8.74
C VAL A 229 -9.10 -28.45 8.99
N PRO A 230 -10.39 -28.75 8.73
CA PRO A 230 -10.93 -30.10 8.90
C PRO A 230 -10.21 -31.11 7.99
N GLY A 231 -9.73 -32.16 8.57
CA GLY A 231 -8.99 -33.24 7.89
C GLY A 231 -7.48 -33.17 8.09
N ILE A 232 -6.93 -32.08 8.62
CA ILE A 232 -5.53 -32.01 9.06
C ILE A 232 -5.45 -32.52 10.51
N ILE A 233 -4.55 -33.48 10.75
CA ILE A 233 -4.26 -34.02 12.09
C ILE A 233 -3.14 -33.21 12.71
N ASP A 234 -2.06 -32.97 11.93
CA ASP A 234 -0.90 -32.22 12.40
C ASP A 234 -0.17 -31.53 11.22
N VAL A 235 0.62 -30.53 11.53
CA VAL A 235 1.53 -29.87 10.58
C VAL A 235 2.94 -30.29 10.93
N VAL A 236 3.53 -31.13 10.10
CA VAL A 236 4.84 -31.74 10.32
C VAL A 236 5.95 -30.74 10.15
N ASP A 237 5.86 -29.90 9.11
CA ASP A 237 6.87 -28.91 8.79
C ASP A 237 6.25 -27.67 8.15
N LEU A 238 6.84 -26.51 8.39
CA LEU A 238 6.45 -25.25 7.77
C LEU A 238 7.66 -24.33 7.63
N GLU A 239 7.96 -23.97 6.41
CA GLU A 239 9.09 -23.13 6.04
C GLU A 239 8.62 -21.89 5.29
N ILE A 240 9.22 -20.73 5.61
CA ILE A 240 9.06 -19.48 4.86
C ILE A 240 10.23 -19.37 3.90
N VAL A 241 9.92 -19.22 2.62
CA VAL A 241 10.92 -19.12 1.54
C VAL A 241 10.86 -17.75 0.87
N GLY A 242 12.01 -17.24 0.46
CA GLY A 242 12.10 -16.04 -0.35
C GLY A 242 11.60 -16.29 -1.77
N MET A 243 10.79 -15.36 -2.29
CA MET A 243 10.30 -15.39 -3.67
C MET A 243 10.98 -14.31 -4.48
N GLY A 244 11.63 -14.70 -5.57
CA GLY A 244 12.40 -13.80 -6.44
C GLY A 244 12.08 -14.03 -7.92
N GLY A 245 12.49 -13.07 -8.76
CA GLY A 245 12.31 -13.12 -10.22
C GLY A 245 11.62 -11.88 -10.79
N PRO A 246 11.41 -11.82 -12.11
CA PRO A 246 10.91 -10.62 -12.79
C PRO A 246 9.52 -10.13 -12.34
N SER A 247 8.71 -11.04 -11.78
CA SER A 247 7.35 -10.74 -11.30
C SER A 247 7.29 -10.33 -9.83
N TYR A 248 8.39 -10.42 -9.10
CA TYR A 248 8.51 -10.10 -7.67
C TYR A 248 9.27 -8.79 -7.46
N ALA A 249 9.25 -8.28 -6.23
CA ALA A 249 10.09 -7.15 -5.85
C ALA A 249 11.57 -7.55 -5.87
N GLY A 250 12.44 -6.56 -6.17
CA GLY A 250 13.88 -6.83 -6.37
C GLY A 250 14.68 -7.04 -5.09
N LEU A 251 14.05 -7.05 -3.91
CA LEU A 251 14.75 -7.33 -2.65
C LEU A 251 14.87 -8.84 -2.43
N ASP A 252 16.11 -9.32 -2.43
CA ASP A 252 16.44 -10.67 -1.99
C ASP A 252 16.63 -10.66 -0.47
N TYR A 253 15.59 -11.13 0.26
CA TYR A 253 15.60 -11.18 1.71
C TYR A 253 15.87 -12.60 2.20
N ASP A 254 16.91 -12.76 2.98
CA ASP A 254 17.29 -14.06 3.57
C ASP A 254 16.39 -14.37 4.79
N PHE A 255 15.33 -15.13 4.57
CA PHE A 255 14.38 -15.53 5.62
C PHE A 255 15.01 -16.50 6.61
N THR A 256 15.97 -17.31 6.19
CA THR A 256 16.62 -18.32 7.04
C THR A 256 17.55 -17.68 8.05
N SER A 257 18.39 -16.76 7.61
CA SER A 257 19.32 -16.04 8.50
C SER A 257 18.61 -15.09 9.48
N ASN A 258 17.42 -14.62 9.12
CA ASN A 258 16.61 -13.72 9.95
C ASN A 258 15.53 -14.45 10.78
N LEU A 259 15.57 -15.79 10.77
CA LEU A 259 14.75 -16.62 11.63
C LEU A 259 15.28 -16.57 13.06
N THR A 260 14.42 -16.40 14.04
CA THR A 260 14.82 -16.45 15.45
C THR A 260 15.30 -17.86 15.81
N PRO A 261 16.20 -18.00 16.80
CA PRO A 261 16.77 -19.30 17.18
C PRO A 261 15.74 -20.35 17.61
N ASP A 262 14.54 -19.90 18.04
CA ASP A 262 13.42 -20.77 18.40
C ASP A 262 12.56 -21.19 17.18
N GLY A 263 12.89 -20.72 15.97
CA GLY A 263 12.20 -21.06 14.74
C GLY A 263 10.76 -20.49 14.63
N ARG A 264 10.38 -19.55 15.49
CA ARG A 264 8.97 -19.11 15.58
C ARG A 264 8.68 -17.79 14.88
N ARG A 265 9.70 -17.02 14.61
CA ARG A 265 9.56 -15.66 14.09
C ARG A 265 10.63 -15.32 13.06
N VAL A 266 10.24 -14.74 11.95
CA VAL A 266 11.17 -14.07 11.02
C VAL A 266 11.17 -12.58 11.34
N ALA A 267 12.34 -12.04 11.67
CA ALA A 267 12.49 -10.61 11.98
C ALA A 267 12.31 -9.76 10.72
N ALA A 268 11.84 -8.54 10.85
CA ALA A 268 11.78 -7.56 9.77
C ALA A 268 12.62 -6.32 10.15
N PRO A 269 13.50 -5.82 9.28
CA PRO A 269 14.09 -4.50 9.43
C PRO A 269 13.00 -3.41 9.37
N ALA A 270 13.24 -2.28 10.02
CA ALA A 270 12.26 -1.20 10.14
C ALA A 270 11.82 -0.56 8.80
N ASN A 271 12.54 -0.84 7.72
CA ASN A 271 12.28 -0.35 6.37
C ASN A 271 11.79 -1.43 5.40
N VAL A 272 11.48 -2.63 5.89
CA VAL A 272 11.05 -3.77 5.05
C VAL A 272 9.61 -4.13 5.37
N ILE A 273 8.83 -4.45 4.35
CA ILE A 273 7.50 -5.01 4.45
C ILE A 273 7.44 -6.37 3.76
N PHE A 274 6.76 -7.33 4.38
CA PHE A 274 6.57 -8.65 3.81
C PHE A 274 5.27 -8.74 3.00
N GLU A 275 5.34 -9.37 1.83
CA GLU A 275 4.18 -9.58 0.95
C GLU A 275 4.13 -11.00 0.40
N LEU A 276 2.96 -11.65 0.53
CA LEU A 276 2.62 -12.84 -0.26
C LEU A 276 1.97 -12.39 -1.57
N LYS A 277 2.72 -12.37 -2.66
CA LYS A 277 2.27 -11.72 -3.90
C LYS A 277 1.28 -12.56 -4.71
N PHE A 278 1.56 -13.84 -4.87
CA PHE A 278 0.75 -14.77 -5.66
C PHE A 278 0.35 -16.00 -4.84
N PRO A 279 -0.74 -15.94 -4.04
CA PRO A 279 -1.12 -17.03 -3.12
C PRO A 279 -1.20 -18.42 -3.78
N ASN A 280 -1.68 -18.47 -5.03
CA ASN A 280 -1.82 -19.74 -5.76
C ASN A 280 -0.49 -20.38 -6.21
N VAL A 281 0.61 -19.62 -6.18
CA VAL A 281 1.95 -20.07 -6.61
C VAL A 281 2.90 -20.14 -5.43
N ASP A 282 2.77 -19.18 -4.50
CA ASP A 282 3.68 -18.97 -3.39
C ASP A 282 3.34 -19.84 -2.19
N ILE A 283 2.12 -20.40 -2.11
CA ILE A 283 1.74 -21.37 -1.09
C ILE A 283 1.83 -22.78 -1.68
N LYS A 284 2.75 -23.59 -1.16
CA LYS A 284 2.96 -24.96 -1.59
C LYS A 284 2.79 -25.92 -0.42
N GLY A 285 1.70 -26.66 -0.45
CA GLY A 285 1.41 -27.70 0.53
C GLY A 285 1.75 -29.08 0.00
N SER A 286 2.26 -29.94 0.87
CA SER A 286 2.39 -31.38 0.65
C SER A 286 1.74 -32.16 1.79
N ILE A 287 1.38 -33.40 1.50
CA ILE A 287 0.69 -34.28 2.45
C ILE A 287 1.50 -35.53 2.64
N THR A 288 1.67 -35.89 3.89
CA THR A 288 2.36 -37.12 4.30
C THR A 288 1.39 -38.13 4.89
#